data_94c3efacbcc8f85034a27ccf45662693
#
_entry.id   94c3efacbcc8f85034a27ccf45662693
#
_cell.length_a   1.000
_cell.length_b   1.000
_cell.length_c   1.000
_cell.angle_alpha   90.00
_cell.angle_beta   90.00
_cell.angle_gamma   90.00
#
_symmetry.space_group_name_H-M   'P 1'
#
loop_
_entity.id
_entity.type
_entity.pdbx_description
1 polymer ?
#
loop_
_entity_poly.entity_id
_entity_poly.type
_entity_poly.pdbx_seq_one_letter_code
_entity_poly.pdbx_strand_id
1 'polypeptide(L)'
;SDLLVSPDFIDQLLTLHRKYATLIRKEFNNDSLFEKALVQAFQRIMKNEPQDHLTFDINQSNGTTLHVCGNAQMLAGAIDHIYRHSDDFDTRDDLERRLTECAELFEFLTDKDYFIEFHTTFLSQRLLGKKFNTDEEKFFIGKIKLKEGPQFTNQQETMIADLEKYRDASSSSNNGSSGETKSTSSVNQFKEHFKTTFLLKKKETSSCWKGDEFNVKLLTGASWPSVTNPPDI
;
A
#
# COMPACT_ATOMS: atom_id res chain seq x y z
N SER A 1 -6.20 15.69 2.44
CA SER A 1 -7.24 15.07 3.28
C SER A 1 -6.56 13.99 4.10
N ASP A 2 -5.97 14.41 5.22
CA ASP A 2 -5.35 13.50 6.16
C ASP A 2 -6.50 12.78 6.89
N LEU A 3 -6.78 11.56 6.48
CA LEU A 3 -7.57 10.63 7.26
C LEU A 3 -6.84 10.45 8.59
N LEU A 4 -7.42 10.95 9.67
CA LEU A 4 -6.96 10.76 11.04
C LEU A 4 -7.10 9.28 11.43
N VAL A 5 -6.34 8.41 10.78
CA VAL A 5 -6.04 7.09 11.30
C VAL A 5 -5.02 7.33 12.40
N SER A 6 -5.42 7.19 13.65
CA SER A 6 -4.45 7.26 14.74
C SER A 6 -3.52 6.03 14.62
N PRO A 7 -2.27 6.19 14.16
CA PRO A 7 -1.33 5.08 14.08
C PRO A 7 -1.09 4.47 15.47
N ASP A 8 -1.32 5.25 16.53
CA ASP A 8 -1.15 4.85 17.92
C ASP A 8 -1.99 3.63 18.32
N PHE A 9 -3.20 3.47 17.78
CA PHE A 9 -4.06 2.33 18.14
C PHE A 9 -3.47 1.01 17.64
N ILE A 10 -3.06 0.94 16.39
CA ILE A 10 -2.42 -0.26 15.83
C ILE A 10 -1.08 -0.53 16.53
N ASP A 11 -0.31 0.50 16.85
CA ASP A 11 0.95 0.37 17.59
C ASP A 11 0.75 -0.19 19.00
N GLN A 12 -0.29 0.24 19.69
CA GLN A 12 -0.67 -0.32 20.98
C GLN A 12 -1.09 -1.78 20.87
N LEU A 13 -1.89 -2.14 19.83
CA LEU A 13 -2.27 -3.53 19.58
C LEU A 13 -1.07 -4.42 19.27
N LEU A 14 -0.15 -3.97 18.43
CA LEU A 14 1.08 -4.71 18.12
C LEU A 14 1.95 -4.90 19.37
N THR A 15 2.07 -3.88 20.19
CA THR A 15 2.82 -3.94 21.45
C THR A 15 2.16 -4.93 22.43
N LEU A 16 0.84 -4.91 22.52
CA LEU A 16 0.06 -5.81 23.34
C LEU A 16 0.19 -7.26 22.86
N HIS A 17 0.05 -7.50 21.55
CA HIS A 17 0.23 -8.82 20.95
C HIS A 17 1.61 -9.38 21.24
N ARG A 18 2.66 -8.61 21.00
CA ARG A 18 4.05 -9.00 21.26
C ARG A 18 4.29 -9.34 22.74
N LYS A 19 3.72 -8.54 23.66
CA LYS A 19 3.82 -8.78 25.09
C LYS A 19 3.23 -10.13 25.48
N TYR A 20 2.01 -10.40 25.06
CA TYR A 20 1.33 -11.66 25.41
C TYR A 20 1.90 -12.88 24.67
N ALA A 21 2.27 -12.75 23.42
CA ALA A 21 2.95 -13.82 22.69
C ALA A 21 4.30 -14.18 23.35
N THR A 22 5.04 -13.18 23.81
CA THR A 22 6.29 -13.41 24.55
C THR A 22 6.04 -14.08 25.90
N LEU A 23 5.00 -13.65 26.63
CA LEU A 23 4.61 -14.24 27.89
C LEU A 23 4.26 -15.73 27.72
N ILE A 24 3.44 -16.07 26.74
CA ILE A 24 3.04 -17.44 26.43
C ILE A 24 4.28 -18.29 26.12
N ARG A 25 5.21 -17.76 25.33
CA ARG A 25 6.44 -18.46 25.00
C ARG A 25 7.34 -18.71 26.20
N LYS A 26 7.54 -17.70 27.04
CA LYS A 26 8.50 -17.76 28.15
C LYS A 26 7.98 -18.48 29.39
N GLU A 27 6.73 -18.19 29.76
CA GLU A 27 6.18 -18.64 31.04
C GLU A 27 5.26 -19.86 30.90
N PHE A 28 4.65 -20.04 29.72
CA PHE A 28 3.70 -21.11 29.45
C PHE A 28 4.18 -22.14 28.40
N ASN A 29 5.46 -22.08 28.04
CA ASN A 29 6.12 -23.04 27.12
C ASN A 29 5.33 -23.27 25.80
N ASN A 30 4.74 -22.22 25.23
CA ASN A 30 3.87 -22.26 24.05
C ASN A 30 2.67 -23.22 24.23
N ASP A 31 2.05 -23.23 25.39
CA ASP A 31 0.85 -24.03 25.59
C ASP A 31 -0.27 -23.61 24.64
N SER A 32 -0.80 -24.56 23.90
CA SER A 32 -1.78 -24.34 22.81
C SER A 32 -3.11 -23.71 23.30
N LEU A 33 -3.47 -23.86 24.58
CA LEU A 33 -4.68 -23.26 25.14
C LEU A 33 -4.50 -21.74 25.28
N PHE A 34 -3.33 -21.30 25.73
CA PHE A 34 -3.03 -19.86 25.84
C PHE A 34 -2.86 -19.22 24.47
N GLU A 35 -2.24 -19.91 23.50
CA GLU A 35 -2.17 -19.42 22.13
C GLU A 35 -3.57 -19.25 21.52
N LYS A 36 -4.45 -20.23 21.66
CA LYS A 36 -5.85 -20.12 21.21
C LYS A 36 -6.60 -19.01 21.89
N ALA A 37 -6.39 -18.82 23.18
CA ALA A 37 -7.03 -17.74 23.94
C ALA A 37 -6.56 -16.36 23.44
N LEU A 38 -5.26 -16.21 23.14
CA LEU A 38 -4.71 -14.99 22.56
C LEU A 38 -5.33 -14.70 21.18
N VAL A 39 -5.35 -15.69 20.30
CA VAL A 39 -5.98 -15.58 18.96
C VAL A 39 -7.44 -15.15 19.09
N GLN A 40 -8.22 -15.81 19.94
CA GLN A 40 -9.63 -15.48 20.15
C GLN A 40 -9.83 -14.06 20.71
N ALA A 41 -8.96 -13.60 21.62
CA ALA A 41 -9.02 -12.26 22.15
C ALA A 41 -8.77 -11.22 21.06
N PHE A 42 -7.73 -11.40 20.24
CA PHE A 42 -7.42 -10.50 19.15
C PHE A 42 -8.47 -10.54 18.04
N GLN A 43 -9.01 -11.71 17.70
CA GLN A 43 -10.14 -11.82 16.76
C GLN A 43 -11.36 -11.04 17.24
N ARG A 44 -11.65 -11.05 18.55
CA ARG A 44 -12.76 -10.25 19.11
C ARG A 44 -12.50 -8.74 18.99
N ILE A 45 -11.27 -8.30 19.27
CA ILE A 45 -10.87 -6.89 19.12
C ILE A 45 -10.97 -6.45 17.67
N MET A 46 -10.46 -7.28 16.75
CA MET A 46 -10.43 -6.96 15.32
C MET A 46 -11.78 -7.14 14.61
N LYS A 47 -12.70 -7.93 15.21
CA LYS A 47 -14.06 -8.13 14.70
C LYS A 47 -15.02 -7.01 15.11
N ASN A 48 -14.70 -6.25 16.14
CA ASN A 48 -15.59 -5.17 16.57
C ASN A 48 -15.80 -4.19 15.41
N GLU A 49 -16.91 -4.43 14.73
CA GLU A 49 -17.47 -3.46 13.81
C GLU A 49 -17.75 -2.18 14.60
N PRO A 50 -17.51 -1.03 14.00
CA PRO A 50 -17.84 0.26 14.62
C PRO A 50 -19.36 0.48 14.65
N GLN A 51 -20.15 -0.52 15.08
CA GLN A 51 -21.61 -0.36 15.12
C GLN A 51 -22.04 0.57 16.26
N ASP A 52 -21.22 0.81 17.27
CA ASP A 52 -21.74 1.49 18.44
C ASP A 52 -20.98 2.74 18.91
N HIS A 53 -19.73 3.03 18.56
CA HIS A 53 -19.03 4.07 19.36
C HIS A 53 -18.08 5.03 18.67
N LEU A 54 -17.85 5.00 17.38
CA LEU A 54 -16.98 5.98 16.72
C LEU A 54 -17.53 6.51 15.39
N THR A 55 -18.82 6.68 15.26
CA THR A 55 -19.36 7.68 14.36
C THR A 55 -19.11 9.05 14.96
N PHE A 56 -17.88 9.53 14.86
CA PHE A 56 -17.66 10.95 14.98
C PHE A 56 -18.21 11.59 13.71
N ASP A 57 -19.46 11.99 13.78
CA ASP A 57 -20.00 13.01 12.88
C ASP A 57 -19.20 14.29 13.14
N ILE A 58 -18.01 14.36 12.59
CA ILE A 58 -17.35 15.66 12.43
C ILE A 58 -18.13 16.32 11.29
N ASN A 59 -19.17 17.04 11.67
CA ASN A 59 -19.82 18.02 10.85
C ASN A 59 -18.77 19.08 10.48
N GLN A 60 -17.94 18.77 9.47
CA GLN A 60 -17.25 19.82 8.75
C GLN A 60 -18.30 20.57 7.94
N SER A 61 -18.25 21.88 8.01
CA SER A 61 -19.14 22.84 7.35
C SER A 61 -19.26 22.67 5.83
N ASN A 62 -18.74 21.63 5.24
CA ASN A 62 -18.70 21.32 3.81
C ASN A 62 -19.48 20.04 3.42
N GLY A 63 -20.28 19.46 4.29
CA GLY A 63 -21.18 18.36 3.92
C GLY A 63 -20.53 17.03 3.57
N THR A 64 -19.25 16.82 3.91
CA THR A 64 -18.56 15.55 3.68
C THR A 64 -18.72 14.65 4.90
N THR A 65 -19.50 13.58 4.77
CA THR A 65 -19.63 12.55 5.80
C THR A 65 -18.33 11.74 5.84
N LEU A 66 -17.54 11.90 6.90
CA LEU A 66 -16.39 11.03 7.18
C LEU A 66 -16.91 9.69 7.69
N HIS A 67 -16.84 8.66 6.87
CA HIS A 67 -17.09 7.29 7.31
C HIS A 67 -15.97 6.86 8.26
N VAL A 68 -16.37 6.33 9.40
CA VAL A 68 -15.44 5.83 10.42
C VAL A 68 -14.66 4.66 9.89
N CYS A 69 -13.35 4.73 10.09
CA CYS A 69 -12.42 3.70 9.68
C CYS A 69 -12.63 2.41 10.48
N GLY A 70 -13.08 1.34 9.86
CA GLY A 70 -13.03 0.01 10.45
C GLY A 70 -11.59 -0.45 10.70
N ASN A 71 -11.43 -1.48 11.51
CA ASN A 71 -10.11 -2.05 11.84
C ASN A 71 -9.28 -2.40 10.58
N ALA A 72 -9.95 -2.83 9.51
CA ALA A 72 -9.32 -3.11 8.22
C ALA A 72 -8.65 -1.87 7.61
N GLN A 73 -9.33 -0.73 7.61
CA GLN A 73 -8.79 0.54 7.12
C GLN A 73 -7.69 1.07 8.02
N MET A 74 -7.86 0.97 9.34
CA MET A 74 -6.82 1.38 10.30
C MET A 74 -5.53 0.58 10.12
N LEU A 75 -5.62 -0.73 9.93
CA LEU A 75 -4.45 -1.57 9.68
C LEU A 75 -3.78 -1.24 8.34
N ALA A 76 -4.56 -1.06 7.26
CA ALA A 76 -4.03 -0.64 5.96
C ALA A 76 -3.34 0.74 6.04
N GLY A 77 -3.92 1.68 6.77
CA GLY A 77 -3.35 3.01 7.02
C GLY A 77 -2.08 2.97 7.85
N ALA A 78 -2.00 2.11 8.88
CA ALA A 78 -0.79 1.92 9.66
C ALA A 78 0.36 1.36 8.81
N ILE A 79 0.07 0.42 7.91
CA ILE A 79 1.05 -0.12 6.97
C ILE A 79 1.51 0.97 5.99
N ASP A 80 0.59 1.78 5.49
CA ASP A 80 0.94 2.94 4.64
C ASP A 80 1.84 3.92 5.37
N HIS A 81 1.56 4.20 6.64
CA HIS A 81 2.40 5.05 7.49
C HIS A 81 3.80 4.46 7.66
N ILE A 82 3.94 3.15 7.92
CA ILE A 82 5.23 2.47 8.04
C ILE A 82 6.05 2.65 6.76
N TYR A 83 5.45 2.45 5.59
CA TYR A 83 6.15 2.62 4.31
C TYR A 83 6.56 4.06 4.02
N ARG A 84 5.72 5.03 4.35
CA ARG A 84 6.05 6.46 4.15
C ARG A 84 7.17 6.93 5.05
N HIS A 85 7.34 6.28 6.20
CA HIS A 85 8.36 6.56 7.21
C HIS A 85 9.39 5.43 7.32
N SER A 86 9.63 4.71 6.22
CA SER A 86 10.61 3.62 6.19
C SER A 86 12.03 4.11 6.48
N ASP A 87 12.33 5.37 6.18
CA ASP A 87 13.61 6.03 6.51
C ASP A 87 13.85 6.19 8.04
N ASP A 88 12.80 6.09 8.87
CA ASP A 88 12.89 6.21 10.34
C ASP A 88 13.33 4.90 11.01
N PHE A 89 13.39 3.79 10.28
CA PHE A 89 13.85 2.51 10.80
C PHE A 89 15.38 2.39 10.70
N ASP A 90 16.02 1.97 11.80
CA ASP A 90 17.47 1.84 11.87
C ASP A 90 18.01 0.77 10.91
N THR A 91 17.22 -0.31 10.71
CA THR A 91 17.59 -1.43 9.85
C THR A 91 16.40 -1.91 9.01
N ARG A 92 16.70 -2.53 7.86
CA ARG A 92 15.70 -3.22 7.05
C ARG A 92 14.99 -4.34 7.85
N ASP A 93 15.74 -5.04 8.69
CA ASP A 93 15.18 -6.12 9.53
C ASP A 93 14.13 -5.60 10.50
N ASP A 94 14.29 -4.38 11.03
CA ASP A 94 13.28 -3.74 11.89
C ASP A 94 12.00 -3.41 11.14
N LEU A 95 12.12 -2.89 9.91
CA LEU A 95 11.00 -2.65 9.01
C LEU A 95 10.27 -3.97 8.69
N GLU A 96 11.00 -4.99 8.26
CA GLU A 96 10.44 -6.30 7.91
C GLU A 96 9.78 -6.99 9.11
N ARG A 97 10.35 -6.84 10.30
CA ARG A 97 9.74 -7.30 11.55
C ARG A 97 8.41 -6.59 11.82
N ARG A 98 8.38 -5.28 11.66
CA ARG A 98 7.17 -4.48 11.87
C ARG A 98 6.07 -4.86 10.89
N LEU A 99 6.41 -5.02 9.62
CA LEU A 99 5.47 -5.49 8.58
C LEU A 99 4.99 -6.91 8.85
N THR A 100 5.85 -7.79 9.38
CA THR A 100 5.46 -9.15 9.78
C THR A 100 4.44 -9.13 10.91
N GLU A 101 4.65 -8.29 11.93
CA GLU A 101 3.68 -8.10 13.02
C GLU A 101 2.33 -7.58 12.50
N CYS A 102 2.33 -6.64 11.54
CA CYS A 102 1.10 -6.19 10.87
C CYS A 102 0.41 -7.33 10.10
N ALA A 103 1.17 -8.21 9.44
CA ALA A 103 0.63 -9.39 8.77
C ALA A 103 0.05 -10.42 9.75
N GLU A 104 0.52 -10.48 10.99
CA GLU A 104 -0.08 -11.29 12.06
C GLU A 104 -1.43 -10.69 12.49
N LEU A 105 -1.53 -9.35 12.66
CA LEU A 105 -2.81 -8.70 12.97
C LEU A 105 -3.83 -8.86 11.85
N PHE A 106 -3.38 -8.86 10.60
CA PHE A 106 -4.25 -9.11 9.45
C PHE A 106 -4.96 -10.46 9.53
N GLU A 107 -4.36 -11.49 10.11
CA GLU A 107 -5.00 -12.80 10.29
C GLU A 107 -6.25 -12.73 11.17
N PHE A 108 -6.30 -11.77 12.09
CA PHE A 108 -7.43 -11.60 13.02
C PHE A 108 -8.57 -10.78 12.43
N LEU A 109 -8.37 -10.15 11.25
CA LEU A 109 -9.42 -9.41 10.56
C LEU A 109 -10.53 -10.34 10.06
N THR A 110 -11.78 -9.91 10.22
CA THR A 110 -12.95 -10.56 9.64
C THR A 110 -13.13 -10.09 8.19
N ASP A 111 -12.98 -8.81 7.95
CA ASP A 111 -13.28 -8.16 6.67
C ASP A 111 -12.00 -7.91 5.87
N LYS A 112 -11.36 -8.99 5.45
CA LYS A 112 -10.10 -8.97 4.70
C LYS A 112 -10.24 -8.31 3.33
N ASP A 113 -11.40 -8.42 2.69
CA ASP A 113 -11.67 -7.79 1.40
C ASP A 113 -11.60 -6.26 1.48
N TYR A 114 -12.17 -5.66 2.54
CA TYR A 114 -12.03 -4.22 2.77
C TYR A 114 -10.58 -3.82 3.03
N PHE A 115 -9.83 -4.63 3.77
CA PHE A 115 -8.40 -4.36 3.94
C PHE A 115 -7.67 -4.29 2.60
N ILE A 116 -7.91 -5.26 1.71
CA ILE A 116 -7.26 -5.29 0.39
C ILE A 116 -7.63 -4.08 -0.45
N GLU A 117 -8.88 -3.64 -0.42
CA GLU A 117 -9.33 -2.45 -1.14
C GLU A 117 -8.57 -1.19 -0.68
N PHE A 118 -8.51 -0.96 0.64
CA PHE A 118 -7.77 0.17 1.19
C PHE A 118 -6.26 0.06 0.94
N HIS A 119 -5.69 -1.13 1.18
CA HIS A 119 -4.26 -1.36 0.96
C HIS A 119 -3.88 -1.16 -0.52
N THR A 120 -4.71 -1.62 -1.46
CA THR A 120 -4.50 -1.40 -2.91
C THR A 120 -4.55 0.09 -3.25
N THR A 121 -5.46 0.84 -2.65
CA THR A 121 -5.55 2.29 -2.83
C THR A 121 -4.29 3.00 -2.32
N PHE A 122 -3.85 2.70 -1.11
CA PHE A 122 -2.61 3.26 -0.54
C PHE A 122 -1.37 2.84 -1.34
N LEU A 123 -1.29 1.57 -1.74
CA LEU A 123 -0.23 1.06 -2.59
C LEU A 123 -0.15 1.83 -3.91
N SER A 124 -1.29 2.10 -4.56
CA SER A 124 -1.32 2.87 -5.80
C SER A 124 -0.73 4.26 -5.64
N GLN A 125 -1.04 4.94 -4.54
CA GLN A 125 -0.52 6.27 -4.24
C GLN A 125 0.99 6.22 -4.00
N ARG A 126 1.50 5.24 -3.24
CA ARG A 126 2.93 5.05 -3.01
C ARG A 126 3.68 4.75 -4.29
N LEU A 127 3.19 3.80 -5.10
CA LEU A 127 3.81 3.39 -6.36
C LEU A 127 3.85 4.52 -7.40
N LEU A 128 2.87 5.41 -7.42
CA LEU A 128 2.86 6.58 -8.30
C LEU A 128 3.69 7.74 -7.74
N GLY A 129 4.05 7.70 -6.47
CA GLY A 129 4.90 8.68 -5.80
C GLY A 129 6.34 8.68 -6.33
N LYS A 130 7.14 9.61 -5.82
CA LYS A 130 8.55 9.75 -6.23
C LYS A 130 9.49 8.76 -5.54
N LYS A 131 9.15 8.36 -4.31
CA LYS A 131 9.94 7.42 -3.50
C LYS A 131 9.09 6.17 -3.24
N PHE A 132 9.48 5.05 -3.81
CA PHE A 132 8.92 3.74 -3.48
C PHE A 132 9.98 2.65 -3.67
N ASN A 133 9.89 1.61 -2.87
CA ASN A 133 10.74 0.44 -2.94
C ASN A 133 9.89 -0.80 -3.26
N THR A 134 10.03 -1.32 -4.47
CA THR A 134 9.27 -2.50 -4.92
C THR A 134 9.57 -3.75 -4.10
N ASP A 135 10.79 -3.90 -3.59
CA ASP A 135 11.19 -5.09 -2.84
C ASP A 135 10.54 -5.13 -1.45
N GLU A 136 10.42 -3.97 -0.81
CA GLU A 136 9.70 -3.83 0.47
C GLU A 136 8.21 -4.11 0.30
N GLU A 137 7.58 -3.55 -0.74
CA GLU A 137 6.16 -3.82 -1.03
C GLU A 137 5.92 -5.31 -1.32
N LYS A 138 6.80 -5.96 -2.09
CA LYS A 138 6.73 -7.40 -2.36
C LYS A 138 6.88 -8.24 -1.10
N PHE A 139 7.65 -7.78 -0.11
CA PHE A 139 7.81 -8.51 1.15
C PHE A 139 6.47 -8.67 1.88
N PHE A 140 5.74 -7.58 2.09
CA PHE A 140 4.46 -7.62 2.78
C PHE A 140 3.39 -8.38 1.97
N ILE A 141 3.29 -8.09 0.66
CA ILE A 141 2.36 -8.79 -0.24
C ILE A 141 2.66 -10.30 -0.25
N GLY A 142 3.93 -10.68 -0.24
CA GLY A 142 4.35 -12.07 -0.12
C GLY A 142 3.88 -12.74 1.19
N LYS A 143 3.90 -12.02 2.32
CA LYS A 143 3.35 -12.51 3.59
C LYS A 143 1.84 -12.76 3.49
N ILE A 144 1.08 -11.82 2.92
CA ILE A 144 -0.37 -11.98 2.70
C ILE A 144 -0.65 -13.14 1.74
N LYS A 145 0.11 -13.25 0.66
CA LYS A 145 -0.03 -14.34 -0.33
C LYS A 145 0.15 -15.72 0.27
N LEU A 146 1.10 -15.87 1.18
CA LEU A 146 1.33 -17.15 1.88
C LEU A 146 0.16 -17.54 2.77
N LYS A 147 -0.60 -16.57 3.30
CA LYS A 147 -1.72 -16.80 4.21
C LYS A 147 -3.05 -17.00 3.49
N GLU A 148 -3.34 -16.16 2.51
CA GLU A 148 -4.66 -16.10 1.84
C GLU A 148 -4.66 -16.67 0.42
N GLY A 149 -3.48 -16.94 -0.13
CA GLY A 149 -3.33 -17.46 -1.49
C GLY A 149 -3.12 -16.39 -2.55
N PRO A 150 -2.69 -16.80 -3.76
CA PRO A 150 -2.27 -15.87 -4.82
C PRO A 150 -3.41 -15.04 -5.40
N GLN A 151 -4.65 -15.54 -5.41
CA GLN A 151 -5.81 -14.81 -5.91
C GLN A 151 -6.07 -13.52 -5.12
N PHE A 152 -5.70 -13.50 -3.85
CA PHE A 152 -5.92 -12.36 -2.96
C PHE A 152 -4.98 -11.19 -3.23
N THR A 153 -3.78 -11.47 -3.76
CA THR A 153 -2.74 -10.48 -4.00
C THR A 153 -2.47 -10.19 -5.48
N ASN A 154 -3.15 -10.87 -6.40
CA ASN A 154 -2.89 -10.76 -7.83
C ASN A 154 -2.96 -9.32 -8.39
N GLN A 155 -3.92 -8.55 -7.93
CA GLN A 155 -4.07 -7.15 -8.32
C GLN A 155 -2.84 -6.31 -7.94
N GLN A 156 -2.40 -6.42 -6.71
CA GLN A 156 -1.26 -5.70 -6.16
C GLN A 156 0.06 -6.11 -6.82
N GLU A 157 0.24 -7.42 -7.06
CA GLU A 157 1.39 -7.94 -7.78
C GLU A 157 1.45 -7.40 -9.22
N THR A 158 0.30 -7.29 -9.89
CA THR A 158 0.22 -6.71 -11.24
C THR A 158 0.60 -5.23 -11.24
N MET A 159 0.15 -4.47 -10.24
CA MET A 159 0.52 -3.05 -10.08
C MET A 159 2.04 -2.87 -9.93
N ILE A 160 2.68 -3.70 -9.11
CA ILE A 160 4.13 -3.66 -8.93
C ILE A 160 4.84 -4.05 -10.24
N ALA A 161 4.39 -5.10 -10.92
CA ALA A 161 4.97 -5.56 -12.17
C ALA A 161 4.88 -4.49 -13.29
N ASP A 162 3.81 -3.70 -13.33
CA ASP A 162 3.69 -2.60 -14.27
C ASP A 162 4.78 -1.55 -14.07
N LEU A 163 5.10 -1.21 -12.81
CA LEU A 163 6.15 -0.23 -12.53
C LEU A 163 7.55 -0.78 -12.72
N GLU A 164 7.77 -2.07 -12.49
CA GLU A 164 9.05 -2.71 -12.80
C GLU A 164 9.33 -2.69 -14.30
N LYS A 165 8.35 -3.08 -15.13
CA LYS A 165 8.46 -2.96 -16.60
C LYS A 165 8.73 -1.53 -17.03
N TYR A 166 8.09 -0.55 -16.39
CA TYR A 166 8.34 0.84 -16.67
C TYR A 166 9.79 1.25 -16.33
N ARG A 167 10.31 0.83 -15.18
CA ARG A 167 11.67 1.14 -14.73
C ARG A 167 12.71 0.50 -15.65
N ASP A 168 12.52 -0.77 -16.02
CA ASP A 168 13.42 -1.49 -16.93
C ASP A 168 13.46 -0.86 -18.31
N ALA A 169 12.30 -0.45 -18.85
CA ALA A 169 12.22 0.26 -20.12
C ALA A 169 12.90 1.64 -20.08
N SER A 170 12.94 2.30 -18.92
CA SER A 170 13.62 3.58 -18.76
C SER A 170 15.13 3.43 -18.62
N SER A 171 15.60 2.33 -18.02
CA SER A 171 17.02 2.02 -17.83
C SER A 171 17.69 1.55 -19.15
N SER A 172 16.96 0.84 -19.98
CA SER A 172 17.47 0.32 -21.28
C SER A 172 17.73 1.40 -22.32
N SER A 173 17.14 2.59 -22.18
CA SER A 173 17.39 3.72 -23.08
C SER A 173 18.81 4.30 -22.96
N ASN A 174 19.51 4.02 -21.85
CA ASN A 174 20.85 4.58 -21.58
C ASN A 174 22.02 3.65 -21.97
N ASN A 175 21.74 2.37 -22.20
CA ASN A 175 22.77 1.40 -22.60
C ASN A 175 22.35 0.76 -23.94
N GLY A 176 23.01 1.14 -25.02
CA GLY A 176 22.82 0.59 -26.37
C GLY A 176 23.26 -0.88 -26.47
N SER A 177 22.60 -1.80 -25.75
CA SER A 177 22.84 -3.24 -25.83
C SER A 177 21.62 -3.94 -26.45
N SER A 178 21.88 -4.57 -27.59
CA SER A 178 20.98 -5.32 -28.45
C SER A 178 20.37 -6.53 -27.73
N GLY A 179 19.16 -6.37 -27.20
CA GLY A 179 18.40 -7.44 -26.55
C GLY A 179 16.95 -7.02 -26.25
N GLU A 180 16.35 -6.20 -27.13
CA GLU A 180 14.97 -5.72 -26.92
C GLU A 180 13.95 -6.84 -27.11
N THR A 181 13.21 -7.16 -26.04
CA THR A 181 11.94 -7.87 -26.19
C THR A 181 10.94 -6.94 -26.89
N LYS A 182 10.19 -7.44 -27.88
CA LYS A 182 9.24 -6.67 -28.69
C LYS A 182 8.26 -5.82 -27.88
N SER A 183 7.93 -6.19 -26.65
CA SER A 183 7.02 -5.46 -25.75
C SER A 183 7.62 -4.14 -25.25
N THR A 184 8.92 -4.11 -24.95
CA THR A 184 9.62 -2.91 -24.44
C THR A 184 9.71 -1.83 -25.52
N SER A 185 9.93 -2.24 -26.78
CA SER A 185 9.97 -1.33 -27.93
C SER A 185 8.63 -0.61 -28.16
N SER A 186 7.49 -1.33 -28.07
CA SER A 186 6.16 -0.74 -28.26
C SER A 186 5.80 0.27 -27.16
N VAL A 187 6.17 -0.01 -25.90
CA VAL A 187 5.95 0.90 -24.76
C VAL A 187 6.76 2.18 -24.94
N ASN A 188 8.03 2.07 -25.36
CA ASN A 188 8.88 3.24 -25.60
C ASN A 188 8.39 4.08 -26.77
N GLN A 189 7.93 3.47 -27.86
CA GLN A 189 7.32 4.18 -29.00
C GLN A 189 6.06 4.93 -28.56
N PHE A 190 5.20 4.32 -27.74
CA PHE A 190 4.01 4.98 -27.22
C PHE A 190 4.36 6.17 -26.33
N LYS A 191 5.34 6.03 -25.43
CA LYS A 191 5.83 7.11 -24.55
C LYS A 191 6.33 8.30 -25.38
N GLU A 192 7.17 8.05 -26.37
CA GLU A 192 7.72 9.12 -27.23
C GLU A 192 6.63 9.79 -28.07
N HIS A 193 5.71 9.02 -28.63
CA HIS A 193 4.58 9.58 -29.37
C HIS A 193 3.70 10.46 -28.48
N PHE A 194 3.35 9.97 -27.29
CA PHE A 194 2.53 10.72 -26.33
C PHE A 194 3.25 11.97 -25.83
N LYS A 195 4.54 11.87 -25.52
CA LYS A 195 5.37 13.01 -25.10
C LYS A 195 5.41 14.07 -26.20
N THR A 196 5.67 13.69 -27.44
CA THR A 196 5.72 14.59 -28.58
C THR A 196 4.37 15.28 -28.82
N THR A 197 3.28 14.51 -28.84
CA THR A 197 1.92 15.04 -29.05
C THR A 197 1.51 15.99 -27.93
N PHE A 198 1.81 15.64 -26.67
CA PHE A 198 1.50 16.48 -25.52
C PHE A 198 2.31 17.77 -25.51
N LEU A 199 3.62 17.70 -25.81
CA LEU A 199 4.49 18.87 -25.89
C LEU A 199 4.09 19.81 -27.05
N LEU A 200 3.65 19.27 -28.18
CA LEU A 200 3.14 20.07 -29.30
C LEU A 200 1.87 20.83 -28.90
N LYS A 201 0.89 20.14 -28.30
CA LYS A 201 -0.35 20.79 -27.82
C LYS A 201 -0.09 21.84 -26.77
N LYS A 202 0.92 21.66 -25.93
CA LYS A 202 1.22 22.57 -24.83
C LYS A 202 2.00 23.81 -25.25
N LYS A 203 2.80 23.74 -26.31
CA LYS A 203 3.43 24.93 -26.92
C LYS A 203 2.38 25.93 -27.42
N GLU A 204 1.19 25.44 -27.75
CA GLU A 204 0.09 26.29 -28.23
C GLU A 204 -0.69 26.98 -27.10
N THR A 205 -0.64 26.45 -25.85
CA THR A 205 -1.59 26.84 -24.79
C THR A 205 -1.02 27.55 -23.59
N SER A 206 0.26 27.53 -23.27
CA SER A 206 0.78 28.34 -22.15
C SER A 206 2.29 28.53 -22.07
N SER A 207 2.70 29.76 -21.73
CA SER A 207 4.08 30.22 -21.51
C SER A 207 4.64 29.88 -20.11
N CYS A 208 3.95 29.08 -19.28
CA CYS A 208 4.23 28.95 -17.85
C CYS A 208 4.88 27.63 -17.40
N TRP A 209 5.34 26.78 -18.33
CA TRP A 209 6.01 25.52 -17.96
C TRP A 209 7.53 25.68 -17.98
N LYS A 210 8.11 25.74 -16.81
CA LYS A 210 9.55 25.55 -16.60
C LYS A 210 9.79 24.05 -16.59
N GLY A 211 10.38 23.54 -17.67
CA GLY A 211 11.05 22.27 -17.94
C GLY A 211 11.06 21.13 -16.92
N ASP A 212 9.93 20.84 -16.28
CA ASP A 212 9.83 19.65 -15.45
C ASP A 212 9.72 18.40 -16.34
N GLU A 213 10.40 17.38 -15.94
CA GLU A 213 10.53 16.11 -16.66
C GLU A 213 9.16 15.45 -16.83
N PHE A 214 8.62 15.50 -18.05
CA PHE A 214 7.35 14.84 -18.36
C PHE A 214 7.54 13.34 -18.40
N ASN A 215 6.86 12.64 -17.47
CA ASN A 215 7.00 11.21 -17.29
C ASN A 215 5.65 10.51 -17.46
N VAL A 216 5.57 9.51 -18.35
CA VAL A 216 4.35 8.73 -18.64
C VAL A 216 4.55 7.30 -18.19
N LYS A 217 3.68 6.81 -17.30
CA LYS A 217 3.61 5.42 -16.87
C LYS A 217 2.42 4.75 -17.53
N LEU A 218 2.62 3.59 -18.17
CA LEU A 218 1.54 2.75 -18.70
C LEU A 218 1.12 1.75 -17.62
N LEU A 219 -0.16 1.76 -17.29
CA LEU A 219 -0.73 0.97 -16.22
C LEU A 219 -1.82 0.03 -16.76
N THR A 220 -1.92 -1.15 -16.19
CA THR A 220 -2.98 -2.13 -16.51
C THR A 220 -4.31 -1.68 -15.91
N GLY A 221 -5.23 -1.17 -16.73
CA GLY A 221 -6.45 -0.49 -16.29
C GLY A 221 -7.35 -1.29 -15.35
N ALA A 222 -7.36 -2.63 -15.44
CA ALA A 222 -8.15 -3.49 -14.55
C ALA A 222 -7.55 -3.65 -13.15
N SER A 223 -6.25 -3.37 -12.96
CA SER A 223 -5.54 -3.61 -11.70
C SER A 223 -5.35 -2.36 -10.86
N TRP A 224 -5.46 -1.18 -11.46
CA TRP A 224 -5.30 0.07 -10.75
C TRP A 224 -6.64 0.65 -10.30
N PRO A 225 -6.74 1.17 -9.07
CA PRO A 225 -7.94 1.86 -8.65
C PRO A 225 -8.21 3.06 -9.57
N SER A 226 -9.47 3.34 -9.84
CA SER A 226 -9.84 4.52 -10.64
C SER A 226 -9.43 5.78 -9.88
N VAL A 227 -8.59 6.60 -10.51
CA VAL A 227 -8.23 7.92 -9.98
C VAL A 227 -9.42 8.84 -10.23
N THR A 228 -10.29 8.97 -9.25
CA THR A 228 -11.52 9.78 -9.37
C THR A 228 -11.25 11.28 -9.25
N ASN A 229 -10.11 11.67 -8.67
CA ASN A 229 -9.65 13.08 -8.68
C ASN A 229 -8.12 13.08 -8.69
N PRO A 230 -7.47 13.69 -9.72
CA PRO A 230 -6.08 14.06 -9.56
C PRO A 230 -5.97 15.01 -8.36
N PRO A 231 -4.93 14.91 -7.52
CA PRO A 231 -4.71 15.92 -6.51
C PRO A 231 -4.64 17.28 -7.21
N ASP A 232 -5.35 18.26 -6.67
CA ASP A 232 -5.28 19.65 -7.14
C ASP A 232 -3.81 20.07 -7.19
N ILE A 233 -3.36 20.46 -8.38
CA ILE A 233 -1.99 20.92 -8.66
C ILE A 233 -1.88 22.40 -8.26
#